data_a16e623d73d310464eb1ad6e2a4d9acd
#
_entry.id   a16e623d73d310464eb1ad6e2a4d9acd
#
_cell.length_a   1.000
_cell.length_b   1.000
_cell.length_c   1.000
_cell.angle_alpha   90.00
_cell.angle_beta   90.00
_cell.angle_gamma   90.00
#
_symmetry.space_group_name_H-M   'P 1'
#
loop_
_entity.id
_entity.type
_entity.pdbx_description
1 polymer ?
#
loop_
_entity_poly.entity_id
_entity_poly.type
_entity_poly.pdbx_seq_one_letter_code
_entity_poly.pdbx_strand_id
1 'polypeptide(L)'
;MKGEFTNIGVLLRDVSNGATTPLLRFTRDWSRVRCMDPEADLGLLESLEGEIAARLADPASLSKPILDVLADSFSNSIQISEPRATLAESVAAELDLLMQLYVEPIKVKRETRRTGRAAIAARMRTEFERAGVWPLMRKRIAASTYTMPGDPMKLDCSYKPNGVVRIFHAVSLESDTEAAKVLAWSAPRLREGIRRLESADLDLAAVVEPLRSVAGRQESSDLAESATEDAERYRFGVSTMEAQQIRVLTTADLTRAAETARRELRL
;
A
#
# COMPACT_ATOMS: atom_id res chain seq x y z
N MET A 1 -9.07 -24.75 -26.12
CA MET A 1 -8.48 -24.10 -24.92
C MET A 1 -7.35 -23.21 -25.38
N LYS A 2 -7.39 -21.91 -25.11
CA LYS A 2 -6.21 -21.05 -25.26
C LYS A 2 -5.26 -21.44 -24.11
N GLY A 3 -4.12 -22.03 -24.44
CA GLY A 3 -3.14 -22.41 -23.41
C GLY A 3 -2.57 -21.16 -22.77
N GLU A 4 -3.00 -20.86 -21.56
CA GLU A 4 -2.36 -19.86 -20.73
C GLU A 4 -1.17 -20.51 -20.02
N PHE A 5 -0.02 -19.86 -20.03
CA PHE A 5 1.19 -20.33 -19.40
C PHE A 5 1.69 -19.31 -18.38
N THR A 6 2.26 -19.81 -17.29
CA THR A 6 3.02 -18.99 -16.37
C THR A 6 4.41 -19.57 -16.20
N ASN A 7 5.42 -18.70 -16.22
CA ASN A 7 6.78 -19.14 -15.96
C ASN A 7 6.95 -19.45 -14.48
N ILE A 8 7.45 -20.65 -14.17
CA ILE A 8 7.67 -21.10 -12.80
C ILE A 8 9.14 -21.18 -12.40
N GLY A 9 10.05 -21.13 -13.38
CA GLY A 9 11.48 -21.22 -13.12
C GLY A 9 12.35 -20.88 -14.32
N VAL A 10 13.64 -20.86 -14.07
CA VAL A 10 14.70 -20.64 -15.06
C VAL A 10 15.74 -21.75 -14.95
N LEU A 11 16.08 -22.33 -16.09
CA LEU A 11 17.21 -23.23 -16.26
C LEU A 11 18.30 -22.50 -17.05
N LEU A 12 19.49 -22.34 -16.43
CA LEU A 12 20.60 -21.62 -17.04
C LEU A 12 21.84 -22.53 -17.12
N ARG A 13 22.45 -22.60 -18.32
CA ARG A 13 23.67 -23.38 -18.59
C ARG A 13 24.78 -22.47 -19.09
N ASP A 14 25.96 -22.56 -18.48
CA ASP A 14 27.16 -21.95 -19.00
C ASP A 14 27.73 -22.81 -20.15
N VAL A 15 27.84 -22.23 -21.33
CA VAL A 15 28.39 -22.90 -22.53
C VAL A 15 29.86 -22.58 -22.77
N SER A 16 30.42 -21.57 -22.05
CA SER A 16 31.81 -21.13 -22.22
C SER A 16 32.79 -22.08 -21.54
N ASN A 17 32.40 -22.68 -20.41
CA ASN A 17 33.27 -23.53 -19.58
C ASN A 17 33.00 -25.04 -19.66
N GLY A 18 32.44 -25.53 -20.73
CA GLY A 18 32.37 -26.94 -21.16
C GLY A 18 31.83 -28.02 -20.21
N ALA A 19 31.84 -27.85 -18.91
CA ALA A 19 31.51 -28.86 -17.90
C ALA A 19 30.78 -28.33 -16.68
N THR A 20 30.18 -27.15 -16.75
CA THR A 20 29.48 -26.54 -15.62
C THR A 20 28.08 -27.12 -15.48
N THR A 21 27.74 -27.63 -14.28
CA THR A 21 26.39 -28.10 -13.96
C THR A 21 25.38 -26.99 -14.18
N PRO A 22 24.31 -27.22 -14.96
CA PRO A 22 23.27 -26.22 -15.15
C PRO A 22 22.63 -25.83 -13.82
N LEU A 23 22.30 -24.53 -13.68
CA LEU A 23 21.58 -24.01 -12.53
C LEU A 23 20.08 -23.99 -12.85
N LEU A 24 19.28 -24.53 -11.94
CA LEU A 24 17.84 -24.50 -11.97
C LEU A 24 17.32 -23.75 -10.75
N ARG A 25 16.34 -22.90 -10.96
CA ARG A 25 15.63 -22.26 -9.85
C ARG A 25 14.14 -22.09 -10.19
N PHE A 26 13.26 -22.53 -9.30
CA PHE A 26 11.84 -22.28 -9.37
C PHE A 26 11.45 -21.09 -8.47
N THR A 27 10.26 -20.54 -8.74
CA THR A 27 9.67 -19.51 -7.90
C THR A 27 9.40 -20.03 -6.49
N ARG A 28 9.42 -19.12 -5.51
CA ARG A 28 8.91 -19.38 -4.17
C ARG A 28 7.52 -18.75 -3.96
N ASP A 29 7.07 -17.96 -4.92
CA ASP A 29 5.75 -17.33 -4.92
C ASP A 29 4.84 -18.00 -5.96
N TRP A 30 4.06 -18.97 -5.50
CA TRP A 30 3.13 -19.76 -6.31
C TRP A 30 1.78 -19.07 -6.54
N SER A 31 1.63 -17.80 -6.19
CA SER A 31 0.35 -17.07 -6.32
C SER A 31 -0.19 -17.03 -7.74
N ARG A 32 0.69 -16.95 -8.75
CA ARG A 32 0.31 -16.99 -10.17
C ARG A 32 -0.21 -18.36 -10.59
N VAL A 33 0.44 -19.43 -10.14
CA VAL A 33 0.00 -20.80 -10.41
C VAL A 33 -1.37 -21.04 -9.78
N ARG A 34 -1.56 -20.68 -8.52
CA ARG A 34 -2.87 -20.80 -7.85
C ARG A 34 -3.97 -19.96 -8.49
N CYS A 35 -3.62 -18.83 -9.10
CA CYS A 35 -4.57 -18.00 -9.82
C CYS A 35 -5.04 -18.67 -11.12
N MET A 36 -4.16 -19.42 -11.80
CA MET A 36 -4.49 -20.15 -13.04
C MET A 36 -5.15 -21.49 -12.74
N ASP A 37 -4.65 -22.21 -11.77
CA ASP A 37 -5.15 -23.49 -11.31
C ASP A 37 -5.17 -23.53 -9.76
N PRO A 38 -6.33 -23.32 -9.14
CA PRO A 38 -6.47 -23.36 -7.69
C PRO A 38 -6.20 -24.74 -7.09
N GLU A 39 -6.31 -25.82 -7.89
CA GLU A 39 -6.10 -27.22 -7.46
C GLU A 39 -4.69 -27.71 -7.77
N ALA A 40 -3.80 -26.88 -8.29
CA ALA A 40 -2.42 -27.28 -8.59
C ALA A 40 -1.69 -27.83 -7.36
N ASP A 41 -1.05 -28.98 -7.51
CA ASP A 41 -0.24 -29.60 -6.47
C ASP A 41 1.13 -28.89 -6.36
N LEU A 42 1.20 -27.91 -5.47
CA LEU A 42 2.43 -27.15 -5.26
C LEU A 42 3.54 -27.97 -4.63
N GLY A 43 3.19 -28.97 -3.81
CA GLY A 43 4.19 -29.88 -3.21
C GLY A 43 4.89 -30.70 -4.29
N LEU A 44 4.15 -31.15 -5.30
CA LEU A 44 4.71 -31.80 -6.48
C LEU A 44 5.66 -30.85 -7.24
N LEU A 45 5.23 -29.60 -7.49
CA LEU A 45 6.05 -28.63 -8.21
C LEU A 45 7.35 -28.28 -7.48
N GLU A 46 7.31 -28.17 -6.16
CA GLU A 46 8.49 -27.91 -5.33
C GLU A 46 9.44 -29.13 -5.33
N SER A 47 8.91 -30.35 -5.29
CA SER A 47 9.74 -31.56 -5.33
C SER A 47 10.43 -31.74 -6.69
N LEU A 48 9.79 -31.35 -7.78
CA LEU A 48 10.34 -31.43 -9.12
C LEU A 48 11.59 -30.57 -9.32
N GLU A 49 11.71 -29.40 -8.66
CA GLU A 49 12.94 -28.61 -8.71
C GLU A 49 14.15 -29.45 -8.25
N GLY A 50 14.01 -30.12 -7.10
CA GLY A 50 15.07 -30.96 -6.54
C GLY A 50 15.38 -32.18 -7.42
N GLU A 51 14.37 -32.83 -7.97
CA GLU A 51 14.53 -33.99 -8.85
C GLU A 51 15.23 -33.62 -10.16
N ILE A 52 14.83 -32.52 -10.79
CA ILE A 52 15.45 -32.04 -12.01
C ILE A 52 16.91 -31.61 -11.74
N ALA A 53 17.16 -30.88 -10.65
CA ALA A 53 18.49 -30.46 -10.24
C ALA A 53 19.42 -31.66 -10.01
N ALA A 54 18.95 -32.73 -9.35
CA ALA A 54 19.71 -33.96 -9.14
C ALA A 54 20.09 -34.64 -10.47
N ARG A 55 19.16 -34.73 -11.41
CA ARG A 55 19.42 -35.30 -12.75
C ARG A 55 20.35 -34.43 -13.59
N LEU A 56 20.30 -33.11 -13.43
CA LEU A 56 21.25 -32.20 -14.07
C LEU A 56 22.67 -32.35 -13.53
N ALA A 57 22.83 -32.73 -12.25
CA ALA A 57 24.12 -32.96 -11.63
C ALA A 57 24.79 -34.27 -12.07
N ASP A 58 24.00 -35.28 -12.47
CA ASP A 58 24.50 -36.59 -12.97
C ASP A 58 23.94 -36.90 -14.37
N PRO A 59 24.45 -36.23 -15.41
CA PRO A 59 23.98 -36.45 -16.79
C PRO A 59 24.33 -37.84 -17.34
N ALA A 60 25.27 -38.58 -16.71
CA ALA A 60 25.65 -39.92 -17.15
C ALA A 60 24.59 -40.98 -16.84
N SER A 61 23.69 -40.72 -15.90
CA SER A 61 22.57 -41.60 -15.55
C SER A 61 21.43 -41.60 -16.57
N LEU A 62 21.45 -40.70 -17.55
CA LEU A 62 20.38 -40.51 -18.51
C LEU A 62 20.73 -41.11 -19.90
N SER A 63 19.78 -41.83 -20.45
CA SER A 63 19.90 -42.38 -21.80
C SER A 63 19.73 -41.35 -22.91
N LYS A 64 19.16 -40.19 -22.59
CA LYS A 64 18.94 -39.04 -23.48
C LYS A 64 19.34 -37.74 -22.79
N PRO A 65 19.63 -36.65 -23.56
CA PRO A 65 19.80 -35.33 -22.96
C PRO A 65 18.64 -34.94 -22.05
N ILE A 66 18.93 -34.37 -20.89
CA ILE A 66 17.92 -34.04 -19.86
C ILE A 66 16.80 -33.16 -20.41
N LEU A 67 17.11 -32.22 -21.31
CA LEU A 67 16.12 -31.35 -21.91
C LEU A 67 15.11 -32.11 -22.76
N ASP A 68 15.54 -33.15 -23.47
CA ASP A 68 14.66 -34.02 -24.26
C ASP A 68 13.78 -34.88 -23.34
N VAL A 69 14.35 -35.36 -22.23
CA VAL A 69 13.59 -36.13 -21.24
C VAL A 69 12.53 -35.24 -20.58
N LEU A 70 12.84 -34.00 -20.27
CA LEU A 70 11.90 -33.04 -19.67
C LEU A 70 10.80 -32.67 -20.68
N ALA A 71 11.15 -32.47 -21.94
CA ALA A 71 10.18 -32.19 -23.02
C ALA A 71 9.23 -33.35 -23.22
N ASP A 72 9.72 -34.60 -23.22
CA ASP A 72 8.91 -35.80 -23.40
C ASP A 72 8.04 -36.13 -22.15
N SER A 73 8.56 -35.91 -20.93
CA SER A 73 7.93 -36.40 -19.71
C SER A 73 6.91 -35.45 -19.07
N PHE A 74 7.06 -34.13 -19.29
CA PHE A 74 6.27 -33.11 -18.62
C PHE A 74 5.41 -32.27 -19.55
N SER A 75 5.26 -32.68 -20.81
CA SER A 75 4.59 -31.91 -21.87
C SER A 75 3.16 -31.45 -21.55
N ASN A 76 2.49 -32.09 -20.60
CA ASN A 76 1.12 -31.74 -20.23
C ASN A 76 1.03 -30.74 -19.04
N SER A 77 2.01 -30.73 -18.15
CA SER A 77 1.96 -29.93 -16.92
C SER A 77 3.05 -28.88 -16.86
N ILE A 78 4.26 -29.20 -17.32
CA ILE A 78 5.39 -28.28 -17.37
C ILE A 78 5.97 -28.30 -18.78
N GLN A 79 6.19 -27.12 -19.36
CA GLN A 79 6.79 -26.98 -20.65
C GLN A 79 8.12 -26.22 -20.53
N ILE A 80 9.10 -26.64 -21.32
CA ILE A 80 10.38 -25.95 -21.47
C ILE A 80 10.30 -25.10 -22.73
N SER A 81 10.55 -23.80 -22.59
CA SER A 81 10.66 -22.91 -23.74
C SER A 81 11.90 -23.21 -24.56
N GLU A 82 11.90 -22.79 -25.82
CA GLU A 82 13.10 -22.86 -26.65
C GLU A 82 14.29 -22.16 -25.96
N PRO A 83 15.50 -22.76 -26.00
CA PRO A 83 16.68 -22.17 -25.38
C PRO A 83 17.07 -20.87 -26.08
N ARG A 84 17.44 -19.88 -25.28
CA ARG A 84 17.93 -18.58 -25.71
C ARG A 84 19.31 -18.31 -25.13
N ALA A 85 20.18 -17.67 -25.90
CA ALA A 85 21.49 -17.27 -25.41
C ALA A 85 21.42 -15.89 -24.76
N THR A 86 22.17 -15.73 -23.67
CA THR A 86 22.42 -14.43 -23.02
C THR A 86 23.91 -14.27 -22.74
N LEU A 87 24.38 -13.03 -22.62
CA LEU A 87 25.74 -12.71 -22.21
C LEU A 87 25.71 -12.27 -20.74
N ALA A 88 26.53 -12.92 -19.92
CA ALA A 88 26.55 -12.65 -18.49
C ALA A 88 27.98 -12.66 -17.94
N GLU A 89 28.27 -11.79 -17.00
CA GLU A 89 29.55 -11.78 -16.27
C GLU A 89 29.58 -12.89 -15.20
N SER A 90 28.42 -13.28 -14.67
CA SER A 90 28.26 -14.31 -13.66
C SER A 90 26.95 -15.07 -13.87
N VAL A 91 27.04 -16.41 -13.90
CA VAL A 91 25.87 -17.30 -14.07
C VAL A 91 24.86 -17.11 -12.94
N ALA A 92 25.32 -16.89 -11.71
CA ALA A 92 24.43 -16.69 -10.56
C ALA A 92 23.70 -15.35 -10.63
N ALA A 93 24.39 -14.27 -10.99
CA ALA A 93 23.78 -12.96 -11.15
C ALA A 93 22.77 -12.92 -12.30
N GLU A 94 23.09 -13.60 -13.40
CA GLU A 94 22.17 -13.71 -14.53
C GLU A 94 20.93 -14.53 -14.18
N LEU A 95 21.08 -15.61 -13.41
CA LEU A 95 19.93 -16.37 -12.92
C LEU A 95 18.99 -15.49 -12.08
N ASP A 96 19.55 -14.67 -11.19
CA ASP A 96 18.78 -13.73 -10.37
C ASP A 96 18.03 -12.72 -11.26
N LEU A 97 18.69 -12.17 -12.26
CA LEU A 97 18.10 -11.24 -13.22
C LEU A 97 16.96 -11.87 -14.02
N LEU A 98 17.18 -13.07 -14.56
CA LEU A 98 16.18 -13.78 -15.35
C LEU A 98 14.98 -14.20 -14.51
N MET A 99 15.20 -14.60 -13.25
CA MET A 99 14.11 -14.88 -12.30
C MET A 99 13.26 -13.63 -12.08
N GLN A 100 13.86 -12.46 -11.86
CA GLN A 100 13.14 -11.20 -11.68
C GLN A 100 12.37 -10.77 -12.94
N LEU A 101 12.94 -10.98 -14.12
CA LEU A 101 12.32 -10.55 -15.36
C LEU A 101 11.19 -11.45 -15.84
N TYR A 102 11.31 -12.77 -15.66
CA TYR A 102 10.41 -13.71 -16.30
C TYR A 102 9.55 -14.53 -15.33
N VAL A 103 9.99 -14.75 -14.11
CA VAL A 103 9.35 -15.68 -13.17
C VAL A 103 8.72 -14.95 -12.00
N GLU A 104 9.50 -14.15 -11.31
CA GLU A 104 8.96 -13.40 -10.17
C GLU A 104 7.97 -12.35 -10.65
N PRO A 105 6.80 -12.24 -10.01
CA PRO A 105 5.93 -11.12 -10.28
C PRO A 105 6.76 -9.87 -10.05
N ILE A 106 6.73 -8.94 -11.00
CA ILE A 106 7.25 -7.60 -10.74
C ILE A 106 6.59 -7.19 -9.44
N LYS A 107 7.35 -7.25 -8.35
CA LYS A 107 6.99 -6.58 -7.11
C LYS A 107 7.00 -5.08 -7.46
N VAL A 108 5.99 -4.65 -8.22
CA VAL A 108 5.55 -3.29 -8.06
C VAL A 108 5.41 -3.23 -6.56
N LYS A 109 6.35 -2.57 -5.86
CA LYS A 109 6.04 -2.02 -4.57
C LYS A 109 4.72 -1.29 -4.83
N ARG A 110 3.61 -1.98 -4.62
CA ARG A 110 2.44 -1.30 -4.19
C ARG A 110 2.96 -0.65 -2.92
N GLU A 111 3.49 0.57 -3.08
CA GLU A 111 3.21 1.52 -2.04
C GLU A 111 1.74 1.24 -1.82
N THR A 112 1.44 0.58 -0.73
CA THR A 112 0.08 0.53 -0.21
C THR A 112 -0.19 2.01 -0.08
N ARG A 113 -0.74 2.61 -1.16
CA ARG A 113 -1.18 3.99 -1.13
C ARG A 113 -2.12 3.95 0.02
N ARG A 114 -1.60 4.37 1.15
CA ARG A 114 -2.41 4.52 2.33
C ARG A 114 -3.58 5.35 1.84
N THR A 115 -4.72 4.69 1.65
CA THR A 115 -5.94 5.33 1.19
C THR A 115 -6.71 5.76 2.42
N GLY A 116 -7.61 6.67 2.26
CA GLY A 116 -8.45 7.14 3.33
C GLY A 116 -7.69 7.80 4.49
N ARG A 117 -8.21 7.66 5.70
CA ARG A 117 -7.71 8.32 6.92
C ARG A 117 -6.21 8.12 7.17
N ALA A 118 -5.68 6.93 6.91
CA ALA A 118 -4.26 6.63 7.15
C ALA A 118 -3.31 7.41 6.23
N ALA A 119 -3.73 7.67 4.98
CA ALA A 119 -2.98 8.50 4.03
C ALA A 119 -2.96 9.96 4.48
N ILE A 120 -4.11 10.48 4.91
CA ILE A 120 -4.27 11.85 5.40
C ILE A 120 -3.38 12.06 6.62
N ALA A 121 -3.45 11.16 7.61
CA ALA A 121 -2.66 11.23 8.84
C ALA A 121 -1.15 11.16 8.56
N ALA A 122 -0.72 10.32 7.62
CA ALA A 122 0.69 10.23 7.23
C ALA A 122 1.17 11.52 6.56
N ARG A 123 0.37 12.10 5.64
CA ARG A 123 0.70 13.35 4.98
C ARG A 123 0.75 14.52 5.98
N MET A 124 -0.23 14.58 6.88
CA MET A 124 -0.26 15.57 7.96
C MET A 124 1.02 15.49 8.81
N ARG A 125 1.44 14.29 9.22
CA ARG A 125 2.70 14.08 9.94
C ARG A 125 3.90 14.59 9.14
N THR A 126 4.00 14.23 7.86
CA THR A 126 5.11 14.63 6.99
C THR A 126 5.22 16.16 6.87
N GLU A 127 4.11 16.88 6.70
CA GLU A 127 4.13 18.34 6.59
C GLU A 127 4.51 19.03 7.91
N PHE A 128 4.02 18.53 9.06
CA PHE A 128 4.43 19.04 10.37
C PHE A 128 5.88 18.69 10.74
N GLU A 129 6.40 17.52 10.30
CA GLU A 129 7.82 17.17 10.44
C GLU A 129 8.70 18.09 9.60
N ARG A 130 8.30 18.37 8.34
CA ARG A 130 9.03 19.27 7.44
C ARG A 130 9.11 20.69 7.99
N ALA A 131 8.05 21.17 8.64
CA ALA A 131 8.06 22.47 9.31
C ALA A 131 8.81 22.49 10.65
N GLY A 132 9.29 21.35 11.14
CA GLY A 132 10.01 21.22 12.42
C GLY A 132 9.12 21.28 13.66
N VAL A 133 7.79 21.30 13.52
CA VAL A 133 6.86 21.46 14.65
C VAL A 133 6.41 20.14 15.26
N TRP A 134 6.52 19.05 14.54
CA TRP A 134 6.05 17.73 14.97
C TRP A 134 6.60 17.26 16.34
N PRO A 135 7.89 17.47 16.71
CA PRO A 135 8.40 17.09 18.02
C PRO A 135 7.69 17.79 19.17
N LEU A 136 7.21 19.02 18.97
CA LEU A 136 6.56 19.87 19.98
C LEU A 136 5.05 19.61 20.09
N MET A 137 4.47 18.84 19.17
CA MET A 137 3.04 18.52 19.19
C MET A 137 2.74 17.36 20.14
N ARG A 138 1.61 17.44 20.85
CA ARG A 138 0.99 16.29 21.50
C ARG A 138 0.42 15.36 20.44
N LYS A 139 0.55 14.05 20.61
CA LYS A 139 0.17 13.04 19.62
C LYS A 139 -0.78 12.02 20.21
N ARG A 140 -1.70 11.50 19.40
CA ARG A 140 -2.64 10.42 19.80
C ARG A 140 -3.40 10.75 21.09
N ILE A 141 -3.97 11.93 21.15
CA ILE A 141 -4.66 12.42 22.33
C ILE A 141 -5.96 11.65 22.52
N ALA A 142 -6.13 11.01 23.67
CA ALA A 142 -7.38 10.32 24.00
C ALA A 142 -8.50 11.33 24.19
N ALA A 143 -9.58 11.23 23.43
CA ALA A 143 -10.76 12.09 23.59
C ALA A 143 -11.39 11.94 24.98
N SER A 144 -11.29 10.75 25.57
CA SER A 144 -11.77 10.45 26.93
C SER A 144 -11.19 11.37 28.02
N THR A 145 -10.04 12.00 27.77
CA THR A 145 -9.50 13.03 28.67
C THR A 145 -10.40 14.24 28.77
N TYR A 146 -11.08 14.61 27.70
CA TYR A 146 -11.90 15.83 27.61
C TYR A 146 -13.39 15.57 27.55
N THR A 147 -13.82 14.37 27.09
CA THR A 147 -15.22 13.99 26.96
C THR A 147 -15.71 13.19 28.17
N MET A 148 -15.70 11.88 28.07
CA MET A 148 -16.13 10.97 29.14
C MET A 148 -15.24 9.73 29.18
N PRO A 149 -15.09 9.07 30.34
CA PRO A 149 -14.40 7.80 30.45
C PRO A 149 -14.99 6.77 29.49
N GLY A 150 -14.12 6.05 28.76
CA GLY A 150 -14.53 5.03 27.80
C GLY A 150 -14.71 5.55 26.36
N ASP A 151 -14.57 6.85 26.07
CA ASP A 151 -14.56 7.37 24.70
C ASP A 151 -13.36 6.78 23.92
N PRO A 152 -13.58 5.95 22.89
CA PRO A 152 -12.51 5.28 22.16
C PRO A 152 -11.75 6.19 21.18
N MET A 153 -12.28 7.39 20.91
CA MET A 153 -11.73 8.29 19.90
C MET A 153 -10.34 8.79 20.31
N LYS A 154 -9.43 8.81 19.35
CA LYS A 154 -8.08 9.37 19.48
C LYS A 154 -7.87 10.44 18.43
N LEU A 155 -7.61 11.65 18.91
CA LEU A 155 -7.24 12.78 18.06
C LEU A 155 -5.78 12.66 17.66
N ASP A 156 -5.44 13.05 16.43
CA ASP A 156 -4.13 12.73 15.87
C ASP A 156 -3.01 13.58 16.45
N CYS A 157 -3.13 14.90 16.46
CA CYS A 157 -2.14 15.78 17.05
C CYS A 157 -2.71 17.12 17.48
N SER A 158 -2.02 17.80 18.41
CA SER A 158 -2.36 19.14 18.88
C SER A 158 -1.14 19.91 19.37
N TYR A 159 -1.31 21.24 19.42
CA TYR A 159 -0.41 22.13 20.12
C TYR A 159 -1.21 23.26 20.78
N LYS A 160 -0.60 23.96 21.73
CA LYS A 160 -1.30 25.00 22.51
C LYS A 160 -0.55 26.34 22.42
N PRO A 161 -0.88 27.20 21.44
CA PRO A 161 -0.36 28.56 21.42
C PRO A 161 -1.30 29.49 22.15
N ASN A 162 -0.75 30.38 23.01
CA ASN A 162 -1.44 31.55 23.56
C ASN A 162 -2.87 31.29 24.10
N GLY A 163 -3.08 30.19 24.84
CA GLY A 163 -4.39 29.90 25.44
C GLY A 163 -5.42 29.26 24.52
N VAL A 164 -5.04 28.87 23.31
CA VAL A 164 -5.88 28.11 22.37
C VAL A 164 -5.27 26.73 22.15
N VAL A 165 -6.04 25.67 22.32
CA VAL A 165 -5.65 24.30 21.93
C VAL A 165 -6.06 24.06 20.50
N ARG A 166 -5.08 23.94 19.62
CA ARG A 166 -5.30 23.60 18.21
C ARG A 166 -5.16 22.10 18.04
N ILE A 167 -6.21 21.46 17.55
CA ILE A 167 -6.25 20.01 17.31
C ILE A 167 -6.45 19.76 15.83
N PHE A 168 -5.67 18.82 15.27
CA PHE A 168 -5.82 18.33 13.91
C PHE A 168 -6.20 16.86 13.96
N HIS A 169 -7.24 16.50 13.20
CA HIS A 169 -7.74 15.14 13.11
C HIS A 169 -8.01 14.75 11.67
N ALA A 170 -7.45 13.62 11.24
CA ALA A 170 -7.65 13.09 9.90
C ALA A 170 -9.03 12.45 9.78
N VAL A 171 -9.80 12.86 8.81
CA VAL A 171 -11.13 12.33 8.48
C VAL A 171 -11.17 11.98 7.00
N SER A 172 -11.48 10.75 6.65
CA SER A 172 -11.70 10.38 5.24
C SER A 172 -13.18 10.40 4.92
N LEU A 173 -13.51 11.02 3.79
CA LEU A 173 -14.86 11.10 3.24
C LEU A 173 -15.03 10.26 1.96
N GLU A 174 -13.97 9.48 1.57
CA GLU A 174 -14.00 8.68 0.33
C GLU A 174 -15.05 7.57 0.35
N SER A 175 -15.23 6.89 1.49
CA SER A 175 -16.10 5.71 1.60
C SER A 175 -17.39 5.97 2.37
N ASP A 176 -17.32 6.77 3.42
CA ASP A 176 -18.46 7.06 4.29
C ASP A 176 -18.30 8.40 5.02
N THR A 177 -19.35 8.82 5.73
CA THR A 177 -19.37 10.05 6.53
C THR A 177 -19.40 9.80 8.04
N GLU A 178 -19.28 8.55 8.47
CA GLU A 178 -19.38 8.17 9.89
C GLU A 178 -18.33 8.88 10.74
N ALA A 179 -17.07 8.94 10.27
CA ALA A 179 -16.00 9.64 10.99
C ALA A 179 -16.27 11.13 11.14
N ALA A 180 -16.88 11.78 10.13
CA ALA A 180 -17.29 13.18 10.19
C ALA A 180 -18.40 13.40 11.21
N LYS A 181 -19.43 12.53 11.21
CA LYS A 181 -20.55 12.58 12.18
C LYS A 181 -20.04 12.37 13.62
N VAL A 182 -19.17 11.39 13.84
CA VAL A 182 -18.59 11.11 15.16
C VAL A 182 -17.78 12.31 15.66
N LEU A 183 -16.95 12.90 14.81
CA LEU A 183 -16.16 14.08 15.16
C LEU A 183 -17.07 15.28 15.47
N ALA A 184 -18.09 15.53 14.64
CA ALA A 184 -19.07 16.59 14.83
C ALA A 184 -19.84 16.42 16.14
N TRP A 185 -20.28 15.21 16.46
CA TRP A 185 -20.98 14.91 17.73
C TRP A 185 -20.07 15.10 18.95
N SER A 186 -18.79 14.83 18.84
CA SER A 186 -17.82 14.95 19.94
C SER A 186 -17.32 16.38 20.14
N ALA A 187 -17.37 17.23 19.12
CA ALA A 187 -16.77 18.58 19.15
C ALA A 187 -17.28 19.48 20.30
N PRO A 188 -18.58 19.56 20.63
CA PRO A 188 -19.06 20.36 21.74
C PRO A 188 -18.47 19.90 23.09
N ARG A 189 -18.41 18.58 23.32
CA ARG A 189 -17.86 17.99 24.54
C ARG A 189 -16.38 18.21 24.68
N LEU A 190 -15.64 18.05 23.57
CA LEU A 190 -14.21 18.37 23.51
C LEU A 190 -13.95 19.82 23.87
N ARG A 191 -14.75 20.75 23.34
CA ARG A 191 -14.66 22.19 23.63
C ARG A 191 -14.89 22.50 25.09
N GLU A 192 -15.91 21.93 25.68
CA GLU A 192 -16.23 22.09 27.09
C GLU A 192 -15.13 21.49 27.98
N GLY A 193 -14.68 20.27 27.69
CA GLY A 193 -13.62 19.59 28.44
C GLY A 193 -12.29 20.32 28.39
N ILE A 194 -11.88 20.82 27.24
CA ILE A 194 -10.65 21.61 27.07
C ILE A 194 -10.75 22.93 27.85
N ARG A 195 -11.90 23.61 27.78
CA ARG A 195 -12.10 24.86 28.55
C ARG A 195 -12.00 24.59 30.06
N ARG A 196 -12.60 23.50 30.53
CA ARG A 196 -12.60 23.12 31.94
C ARG A 196 -11.22 22.68 32.42
N LEU A 197 -10.48 21.88 31.68
CA LEU A 197 -9.26 21.23 32.12
C LEU A 197 -8.00 22.03 31.79
N GLU A 198 -8.01 22.72 30.66
CA GLU A 198 -6.82 23.46 30.21
C GLU A 198 -6.97 24.99 30.29
N SER A 199 -8.15 25.50 30.69
CA SER A 199 -8.45 26.94 30.67
C SER A 199 -8.14 27.58 29.32
N ALA A 200 -8.52 26.92 28.24
CA ALA A 200 -8.19 27.28 26.85
C ALA A 200 -9.37 27.10 25.93
N ASP A 201 -9.40 27.85 24.85
CA ASP A 201 -10.35 27.61 23.76
C ASP A 201 -9.87 26.51 22.81
N LEU A 202 -10.81 25.85 22.15
CA LEU A 202 -10.54 24.81 21.15
C LEU A 202 -10.66 25.36 19.73
N ASP A 203 -9.60 25.20 18.95
CA ASP A 203 -9.63 25.28 17.47
C ASP A 203 -9.46 23.86 16.92
N LEU A 204 -10.56 23.22 16.54
CA LEU A 204 -10.58 21.86 16.00
C LEU A 204 -10.59 21.91 14.46
N ALA A 205 -9.60 21.30 13.85
CA ALA A 205 -9.45 21.18 12.40
C ALA A 205 -9.56 19.72 11.99
N ALA A 206 -10.52 19.41 11.11
CA ALA A 206 -10.59 18.17 10.39
C ALA A 206 -9.77 18.28 9.10
N VAL A 207 -8.87 17.34 8.89
CA VAL A 207 -8.09 17.28 7.65
C VAL A 207 -8.67 16.18 6.78
N VAL A 208 -9.12 16.54 5.57
CA VAL A 208 -9.77 15.64 4.62
C VAL A 208 -8.96 15.52 3.32
N GLU A 209 -9.22 14.48 2.54
CA GLU A 209 -8.78 14.43 1.15
C GLU A 209 -9.50 15.49 0.30
N PRO A 210 -8.86 16.04 -0.73
CA PRO A 210 -9.55 16.93 -1.66
C PRO A 210 -10.58 16.15 -2.47
N LEU A 211 -11.74 16.76 -2.74
CA LEU A 211 -12.72 16.18 -3.65
C LEU A 211 -12.07 15.93 -5.00
N ARG A 212 -12.07 14.69 -5.47
CA ARG A 212 -11.53 14.34 -6.80
C ARG A 212 -12.51 14.83 -7.85
N SER A 213 -12.15 15.91 -8.55
CA SER A 213 -12.84 16.31 -9.76
C SER A 213 -12.56 15.26 -10.85
N VAL A 214 -13.60 14.63 -11.37
CA VAL A 214 -13.52 13.71 -12.53
C VAL A 214 -13.41 14.57 -13.79
N ALA A 215 -12.34 15.33 -13.92
CA ALA A 215 -12.04 16.06 -15.15
C ALA A 215 -11.23 15.13 -16.07
N GLY A 216 -11.85 14.63 -17.14
CA GLY A 216 -11.13 14.08 -18.29
C GLY A 216 -11.30 12.59 -18.61
N ARG A 217 -12.31 11.87 -18.10
CA ARG A 217 -12.68 10.55 -18.64
C ARG A 217 -13.96 10.65 -19.45
N GLN A 218 -13.91 10.16 -20.70
CA GLN A 218 -15.10 9.91 -21.51
C GLN A 218 -15.97 8.88 -20.79
N GLU A 219 -17.25 9.22 -20.61
CA GLU A 219 -18.10 8.67 -19.57
C GLU A 219 -19.03 7.58 -20.13
N SER A 220 -19.12 6.49 -19.36
CA SER A 220 -20.34 5.72 -19.25
C SER A 220 -21.26 6.40 -18.21
N SER A 221 -22.58 6.41 -18.41
CA SER A 221 -23.58 7.09 -17.54
C SER A 221 -23.46 6.70 -16.06
N ASP A 222 -23.14 5.45 -15.79
CA ASP A 222 -22.98 4.90 -14.43
C ASP A 222 -21.83 5.53 -13.64
N LEU A 223 -20.75 5.99 -14.33
CA LEU A 223 -19.63 6.67 -13.69
C LEU A 223 -19.96 8.12 -13.33
N ALA A 224 -20.85 8.75 -14.08
CA ALA A 224 -21.30 10.12 -13.82
C ALA A 224 -22.24 10.17 -12.60
N GLU A 225 -23.15 9.19 -12.45
CA GLU A 225 -24.03 9.07 -11.29
C GLU A 225 -23.23 8.83 -10.01
N SER A 226 -22.29 7.87 -10.02
CA SER A 226 -21.40 7.59 -8.89
C SER A 226 -20.57 8.81 -8.46
N ALA A 227 -20.06 9.59 -9.43
CA ALA A 227 -19.28 10.79 -9.13
C ALA A 227 -20.16 11.89 -8.47
N THR A 228 -21.44 11.96 -8.82
CA THR A 228 -22.39 12.91 -8.22
C THR A 228 -22.70 12.51 -6.77
N GLU A 229 -22.97 11.23 -6.50
CA GLU A 229 -23.20 10.70 -5.16
C GLU A 229 -21.98 10.91 -4.24
N ASP A 230 -20.78 10.68 -4.74
CA ASP A 230 -19.54 10.90 -3.99
C ASP A 230 -19.34 12.38 -3.65
N ALA A 231 -19.67 13.28 -4.58
CA ALA A 231 -19.60 14.72 -4.35
C ALA A 231 -20.66 15.19 -3.33
N GLU A 232 -21.86 14.63 -3.35
CA GLU A 232 -22.91 14.93 -2.38
C GLU A 232 -22.53 14.42 -0.99
N ARG A 233 -22.03 13.20 -0.88
CA ARG A 233 -21.52 12.60 0.35
C ARG A 233 -20.39 13.44 0.95
N TYR A 234 -19.47 13.88 0.13
CA TYR A 234 -18.36 14.75 0.55
C TYR A 234 -18.88 16.07 1.10
N ARG A 235 -19.78 16.75 0.37
CA ARG A 235 -20.38 18.02 0.82
C ARG A 235 -21.15 17.87 2.12
N PHE A 236 -21.90 16.77 2.28
CA PHE A 236 -22.61 16.46 3.51
C PHE A 236 -21.63 16.30 4.68
N GLY A 237 -20.53 15.56 4.51
CA GLY A 237 -19.52 15.38 5.56
C GLY A 237 -18.88 16.70 5.98
N VAL A 238 -18.52 17.55 5.00
CA VAL A 238 -17.96 18.89 5.25
C VAL A 238 -18.96 19.76 6.01
N SER A 239 -20.19 19.91 5.50
CA SER A 239 -21.22 20.76 6.13
C SER A 239 -21.57 20.29 7.55
N THR A 240 -21.58 18.97 7.81
CA THR A 240 -21.81 18.40 9.13
C THR A 240 -20.74 18.83 10.14
N MET A 241 -19.50 18.85 9.73
CA MET A 241 -18.38 19.30 10.57
C MET A 241 -18.40 20.82 10.79
N GLU A 242 -18.61 21.59 9.73
CA GLU A 242 -18.66 23.06 9.78
C GLU A 242 -19.82 23.57 10.66
N ALA A 243 -20.97 22.90 10.64
CA ALA A 243 -22.10 23.21 11.53
C ALA A 243 -21.74 23.12 13.02
N GLN A 244 -20.72 22.34 13.37
CA GLN A 244 -20.16 22.22 14.72
C GLN A 244 -18.90 23.06 14.93
N GLN A 245 -18.68 24.06 14.09
CA GLN A 245 -17.50 24.96 14.16
C GLN A 245 -16.17 24.20 14.09
N ILE A 246 -16.14 23.09 13.34
CA ILE A 246 -14.91 22.37 13.01
C ILE A 246 -14.41 22.98 11.70
N ARG A 247 -13.18 23.42 11.72
CA ARG A 247 -12.53 23.94 10.51
C ARG A 247 -12.14 22.78 9.60
N VAL A 248 -12.62 22.75 8.38
CA VAL A 248 -12.25 21.72 7.41
C VAL A 248 -11.08 22.20 6.56
N LEU A 249 -10.01 21.42 6.55
CA LEU A 249 -8.81 21.63 5.75
C LEU A 249 -8.64 20.45 4.80
N THR A 250 -8.21 20.72 3.59
CA THR A 250 -7.77 19.64 2.69
C THR A 250 -6.31 19.30 2.92
N THR A 251 -5.87 18.15 2.41
CA THR A 251 -4.44 17.81 2.46
C THR A 251 -3.57 18.80 1.66
N ALA A 252 -4.13 19.63 0.81
CA ALA A 252 -3.42 20.70 0.10
C ALA A 252 -3.11 21.91 1.03
N ASP A 253 -3.91 22.10 2.07
CA ASP A 253 -3.76 23.21 3.03
C ASP A 253 -2.72 22.91 4.13
N LEU A 254 -2.23 21.68 4.22
CA LEU A 254 -1.36 21.23 5.31
C LEU A 254 -0.05 22.00 5.41
N THR A 255 0.57 22.36 4.29
CA THR A 255 1.82 23.14 4.28
C THR A 255 1.59 24.50 4.96
N ARG A 256 0.49 25.18 4.61
CA ARG A 256 0.12 26.46 5.22
C ARG A 256 -0.23 26.33 6.70
N ALA A 257 -0.92 25.24 7.08
CA ALA A 257 -1.22 24.93 8.48
C ALA A 257 0.05 24.70 9.31
N ALA A 258 1.02 23.97 8.76
CA ALA A 258 2.31 23.69 9.38
C ALA A 258 3.17 24.95 9.55
N GLU A 259 3.20 25.82 8.56
CA GLU A 259 3.85 27.13 8.65
C GLU A 259 3.21 28.04 9.70
N THR A 260 1.88 28.00 9.83
CA THR A 260 1.17 28.71 10.87
C THR A 260 1.55 28.20 12.25
N ALA A 261 1.58 26.87 12.45
CA ALA A 261 2.01 26.25 13.69
C ALA A 261 3.45 26.63 14.05
N ARG A 262 4.36 26.68 13.07
CA ARG A 262 5.75 27.12 13.27
C ARG A 262 5.84 28.54 13.80
N ARG A 263 5.10 29.48 13.20
CA ARG A 263 5.08 30.88 13.64
C ARG A 263 4.50 31.02 15.04
N GLU A 264 3.43 30.31 15.37
CA GLU A 264 2.78 30.36 16.67
C GLU A 264 3.60 29.73 17.78
N LEU A 265 4.40 28.71 17.48
CA LEU A 265 5.35 28.09 18.39
C LEU A 265 6.69 28.85 18.46
N ARG A 266 6.85 29.93 17.70
CA ARG A 266 8.04 30.80 17.66
C ARG A 266 9.35 30.06 17.31
N LEU A 267 9.28 29.16 16.32
CA LEU A 267 10.40 28.41 15.77
C LEU A 267 11.04 29.10 14.57
#